data_dfc56c227fb8c65a25dcb05591af3af1
#
_entry.id   dfc56c227fb8c65a25dcb05591af3af1
#
_cell.length_a   1.000
_cell.length_b   1.000
_cell.length_c   1.000
_cell.angle_alpha   90.00
_cell.angle_beta   90.00
_cell.angle_gamma   90.00
#
_symmetry.space_group_name_H-M   'P 1'
#
loop_
_entity.id
_entity.type
_entity.pdbx_description
1 polymer ?
#
loop_
_entity_poly.entity_id
_entity_poly.type
_entity_poly.pdbx_seq_one_letter_code
_entity_poly.pdbx_strand_id
1 'polypeptide(L)'
;MKVAVLGAGGWGTALAVLLARGGHEVALWARRCALAEALTLERENRDYLPGVRFPEGVHPVCQGERALEGAAFALVAVPTHGVRSVLESLPPARAYVSAVKGVRFRGGRLLRVSQIVRQVRPQSAVAALSGPNLALEVARGLPAAAVVAGEDAELAARVQRALSGSTFRVYTSDDVAGVELGGALKNVMALAAGMADGLELGDNAKAALLTRGLREMVRFGTAHGGRPETFYGLSGLGDLMATAMSPLSRNRSAGERLARGATLAELETGKQVVEGVRTTAALHEWAGERG
;
A
#
# COMPACT_ATOMS: atom_id res chain seq x y z
N MET A 1 12.13 -16.11 10.44
CA MET A 1 11.29 -15.53 11.52
C MET A 1 9.83 -15.64 11.13
N LYS A 2 8.90 -15.56 12.10
CA LYS A 2 7.47 -15.45 11.79
C LYS A 2 7.07 -14.00 11.55
N VAL A 3 6.28 -13.74 10.49
CA VAL A 3 5.75 -12.43 10.12
C VAL A 3 4.24 -12.55 9.91
N ALA A 4 3.46 -11.62 10.43
CA ALA A 4 2.04 -11.54 10.12
C ALA A 4 1.81 -10.58 8.94
N VAL A 5 0.97 -10.95 7.98
CA VAL A 5 0.48 -10.08 6.93
C VAL A 5 -1.02 -9.91 7.10
N LEU A 6 -1.45 -8.73 7.51
CA LEU A 6 -2.86 -8.40 7.76
C LEU A 6 -3.52 -7.90 6.48
N GLY A 7 -4.22 -8.79 5.80
CA GLY A 7 -4.93 -8.52 4.56
C GLY A 7 -4.47 -9.39 3.39
N ALA A 8 -5.33 -10.30 2.97
CA ALA A 8 -5.12 -11.21 1.83
C ALA A 8 -5.62 -10.61 0.50
N GLY A 9 -5.41 -9.29 0.28
CA GLY A 9 -5.54 -8.66 -1.03
C GLY A 9 -4.31 -8.91 -1.91
N GLY A 10 -4.29 -8.41 -3.14
CA GLY A 10 -3.17 -8.64 -4.07
C GLY A 10 -1.81 -8.23 -3.51
N TRP A 11 -1.71 -7.05 -2.90
CA TRP A 11 -0.44 -6.57 -2.33
C TRP A 11 -0.02 -7.37 -1.07
N GLY A 12 -0.95 -7.63 -0.15
CA GLY A 12 -0.64 -8.45 1.03
C GLY A 12 -0.23 -9.87 0.64
N THR A 13 -0.89 -10.47 -0.34
CA THR A 13 -0.50 -11.78 -0.88
C THR A 13 0.89 -11.74 -1.52
N ALA A 14 1.23 -10.70 -2.29
CA ALA A 14 2.55 -10.56 -2.90
C ALA A 14 3.65 -10.42 -1.85
N LEU A 15 3.42 -9.64 -0.78
CA LEU A 15 4.33 -9.52 0.35
C LEU A 15 4.51 -10.85 1.11
N ALA A 16 3.44 -11.62 1.29
CA ALA A 16 3.51 -12.93 1.93
C ALA A 16 4.36 -13.91 1.10
N VAL A 17 4.17 -13.93 -0.23
CA VAL A 17 4.97 -14.75 -1.15
C VAL A 17 6.45 -14.32 -1.13
N LEU A 18 6.71 -13.00 -1.16
CA LEU A 18 8.06 -12.45 -1.12
C LEU A 18 8.80 -12.88 0.17
N LEU A 19 8.17 -12.69 1.33
CA LEU A 19 8.72 -13.07 2.64
C LEU A 19 8.97 -14.58 2.74
N ALA A 20 8.03 -15.40 2.29
CA ALA A 20 8.17 -16.86 2.35
C ALA A 20 9.31 -17.36 1.44
N ARG A 21 9.50 -16.75 0.26
CA ARG A 21 10.68 -17.02 -0.59
C ARG A 21 11.99 -16.61 0.06
N GLY A 22 11.95 -15.60 0.94
CA GLY A 22 13.08 -15.21 1.80
C GLY A 22 13.31 -16.13 3.01
N GLY A 23 12.61 -17.27 3.11
CA GLY A 23 12.77 -18.25 4.20
C GLY A 23 12.06 -17.86 5.50
N HIS A 24 11.00 -17.04 5.43
CA HIS A 24 10.20 -16.64 6.58
C HIS A 24 8.89 -17.42 6.65
N GLU A 25 8.42 -17.67 7.88
CA GLU A 25 7.07 -18.20 8.15
C GLU A 25 6.07 -17.04 8.15
N VAL A 26 5.07 -17.08 7.29
CA VAL A 26 4.15 -15.98 7.07
C VAL A 26 2.72 -16.38 7.37
N ALA A 27 2.13 -15.80 8.41
CA ALA A 27 0.71 -15.90 8.67
C ALA A 27 -0.03 -14.84 7.81
N LEU A 28 -0.68 -15.28 6.74
CA LEU A 28 -1.48 -14.42 5.87
C LEU A 28 -2.92 -14.35 6.40
N TRP A 29 -3.24 -13.26 7.09
CA TRP A 29 -4.56 -13.07 7.68
C TRP A 29 -5.57 -12.59 6.67
N ALA A 30 -6.68 -13.32 6.57
CA ALA A 30 -7.86 -12.95 5.79
C ALA A 30 -9.06 -12.78 6.72
N ARG A 31 -9.76 -11.65 6.66
CA ARG A 31 -10.94 -11.36 7.49
C ARG A 31 -12.06 -12.40 7.34
N ARG A 32 -12.23 -12.97 6.13
CA ARG A 32 -13.22 -14.00 5.83
C ARG A 32 -12.56 -15.37 5.95
N CYS A 33 -13.07 -16.23 6.86
CA CYS A 33 -12.54 -17.58 7.04
C CYS A 33 -12.65 -18.43 5.76
N ALA A 34 -13.74 -18.33 5.04
CA ALA A 34 -13.90 -19.01 3.76
C ALA A 34 -12.78 -18.66 2.74
N LEU A 35 -12.30 -17.40 2.74
CA LEU A 35 -11.15 -17.04 1.91
C LEU A 35 -9.87 -17.71 2.43
N ALA A 36 -9.61 -17.70 3.73
CA ALA A 36 -8.42 -18.34 4.30
C ALA A 36 -8.39 -19.86 3.99
N GLU A 37 -9.52 -20.53 4.09
CA GLU A 37 -9.68 -21.94 3.73
C GLU A 37 -9.39 -22.19 2.24
N ALA A 38 -10.01 -21.40 1.35
CA ALA A 38 -9.75 -21.50 -0.09
C ALA A 38 -8.26 -21.29 -0.41
N LEU A 39 -7.62 -20.26 0.18
CA LEU A 39 -6.18 -19.99 0.00
C LEU A 39 -5.30 -21.14 0.51
N THR A 40 -5.72 -21.83 1.57
CA THR A 40 -5.00 -22.99 2.11
C THR A 40 -5.08 -24.18 1.18
N LEU A 41 -6.28 -24.48 0.66
CA LEU A 41 -6.53 -25.61 -0.23
C LEU A 41 -5.90 -25.41 -1.63
N GLU A 42 -6.12 -24.22 -2.21
CA GLU A 42 -5.68 -23.93 -3.58
C GLU A 42 -4.21 -23.56 -3.67
N ARG A 43 -3.59 -23.12 -2.55
CA ARG A 43 -2.22 -22.58 -2.52
C ARG A 43 -2.00 -21.47 -3.54
N GLU A 44 -3.04 -20.66 -3.78
CA GLU A 44 -3.07 -19.55 -4.73
C GLU A 44 -4.19 -18.58 -4.35
N ASN A 45 -4.00 -17.30 -4.62
CA ASN A 45 -5.04 -16.28 -4.46
C ASN A 45 -5.63 -15.87 -5.83
N ARG A 46 -6.51 -16.68 -6.37
CA ARG A 46 -7.07 -16.46 -7.72
C ARG A 46 -7.87 -15.17 -7.85
N ASP A 47 -8.51 -14.73 -6.76
CA ASP A 47 -9.33 -13.51 -6.74
C ASP A 47 -8.50 -12.22 -6.82
N TYR A 48 -7.30 -12.21 -6.19
CA TYR A 48 -6.54 -10.98 -5.99
C TYR A 48 -5.12 -11.00 -6.58
N LEU A 49 -4.55 -12.19 -6.82
CA LEU A 49 -3.21 -12.37 -7.36
C LEU A 49 -3.11 -13.69 -8.15
N PRO A 50 -3.86 -13.82 -9.27
CA PRO A 50 -3.92 -15.05 -10.04
C PRO A 50 -2.56 -15.41 -10.66
N GLY A 51 -2.32 -16.73 -10.81
CA GLY A 51 -1.11 -17.27 -11.45
C GLY A 51 0.13 -17.25 -10.54
N VAL A 52 -0.05 -17.07 -9.22
CA VAL A 52 1.05 -17.08 -8.25
C VAL A 52 0.81 -18.15 -7.19
N ARG A 53 1.56 -19.26 -7.26
CA ARG A 53 1.53 -20.34 -6.26
C ARG A 53 2.21 -19.90 -4.97
N PHE A 54 1.63 -20.28 -3.83
CA PHE A 54 2.21 -19.98 -2.53
C PHE A 54 3.40 -20.91 -2.24
N PRO A 55 4.56 -20.35 -1.80
CA PRO A 55 5.60 -21.11 -1.15
C PRO A 55 5.09 -21.79 0.13
N GLU A 56 5.77 -22.85 0.59
CA GLU A 56 5.38 -23.60 1.81
C GLU A 56 5.20 -22.71 3.03
N GLY A 57 6.09 -21.73 3.22
CA GLY A 57 6.06 -20.80 4.35
C GLY A 57 4.87 -19.82 4.38
N VAL A 58 3.92 -19.87 3.42
CA VAL A 58 2.69 -19.07 3.50
C VAL A 58 1.56 -19.88 4.13
N HIS A 59 1.07 -19.40 5.29
CA HIS A 59 0.00 -20.01 6.08
C HIS A 59 -1.22 -19.06 6.15
N PRO A 60 -2.24 -19.26 5.31
CA PRO A 60 -3.47 -18.48 5.39
C PRO A 60 -4.22 -18.78 6.69
N VAL A 61 -4.69 -17.74 7.38
CA VAL A 61 -5.45 -17.85 8.64
C VAL A 61 -6.54 -16.79 8.73
N CYS A 62 -7.61 -17.04 9.47
CA CYS A 62 -8.63 -16.02 9.75
C CYS A 62 -8.68 -15.61 11.22
N GLN A 63 -8.07 -16.39 12.12
CA GLN A 63 -7.97 -16.04 13.53
C GLN A 63 -6.83 -15.06 13.76
N GLY A 64 -7.14 -13.91 14.36
CA GLY A 64 -6.14 -12.86 14.61
C GLY A 64 -5.03 -13.29 15.58
N GLU A 65 -5.38 -14.05 16.60
CA GLU A 65 -4.46 -14.62 17.59
C GLU A 65 -3.40 -15.48 16.89
N ARG A 66 -3.83 -16.40 16.03
CA ARG A 66 -2.93 -17.28 15.26
C ARG A 66 -2.03 -16.51 14.30
N ALA A 67 -2.56 -15.42 13.73
CA ALA A 67 -1.79 -14.56 12.84
C ALA A 67 -0.65 -13.85 13.58
N LEU A 68 -0.94 -13.29 14.75
CA LEU A 68 -0.04 -12.39 15.48
C LEU A 68 0.84 -13.08 16.52
N GLU A 69 0.47 -14.28 16.97
CA GLU A 69 1.25 -15.04 17.93
C GLU A 69 2.69 -15.31 17.42
N GLY A 70 3.68 -14.85 18.18
CA GLY A 70 5.10 -15.00 17.85
C GLY A 70 5.58 -14.22 16.62
N ALA A 71 4.76 -13.34 16.04
CA ALA A 71 5.16 -12.53 14.91
C ALA A 71 6.16 -11.43 15.33
N ALA A 72 7.26 -11.32 14.61
CA ALA A 72 8.29 -10.30 14.84
C ALA A 72 7.76 -8.89 14.52
N PHE A 73 6.87 -8.78 13.54
CA PHE A 73 6.09 -7.59 13.18
C PHE A 73 4.86 -7.99 12.36
N ALA A 74 3.89 -7.07 12.26
CA ALA A 74 2.70 -7.22 11.45
C ALA A 74 2.71 -6.22 10.27
N LEU A 75 2.71 -6.72 9.03
CA LEU A 75 2.50 -5.92 7.82
C LEU A 75 1.01 -5.64 7.64
N VAL A 76 0.62 -4.37 7.61
CA VAL A 76 -0.76 -3.94 7.36
C VAL A 76 -0.94 -3.69 5.87
N ALA A 77 -1.75 -4.53 5.21
CA ALA A 77 -2.01 -4.48 3.77
C ALA A 77 -3.52 -4.52 3.44
N VAL A 78 -4.34 -3.99 4.34
CA VAL A 78 -5.77 -3.80 4.14
C VAL A 78 -6.05 -2.42 3.53
N PRO A 79 -7.21 -2.21 2.88
CA PRO A 79 -7.59 -0.88 2.40
C PRO A 79 -7.58 0.17 3.53
N THR A 80 -7.19 1.41 3.20
CA THR A 80 -6.99 2.51 4.16
C THR A 80 -8.19 2.70 5.10
N HIS A 81 -9.41 2.61 4.57
CA HIS A 81 -10.64 2.77 5.38
C HIS A 81 -10.87 1.64 6.41
N GLY A 82 -10.29 0.48 6.19
CA GLY A 82 -10.41 -0.69 7.07
C GLY A 82 -9.32 -0.80 8.13
N VAL A 83 -8.26 0.02 8.07
CA VAL A 83 -7.10 -0.11 8.96
C VAL A 83 -7.52 -0.04 10.43
N ARG A 84 -8.27 0.99 10.84
CA ARG A 84 -8.68 1.18 12.24
C ARG A 84 -9.48 -0.01 12.75
N SER A 85 -10.53 -0.41 12.05
CA SER A 85 -11.41 -1.51 12.49
C SER A 85 -10.66 -2.85 12.56
N VAL A 86 -9.74 -3.09 11.64
CA VAL A 86 -8.88 -4.29 11.70
C VAL A 86 -7.98 -4.26 12.92
N LEU A 87 -7.31 -3.13 13.18
CA LEU A 87 -6.46 -3.03 14.36
C LEU A 87 -7.24 -3.16 15.67
N GLU A 88 -8.46 -2.61 15.75
CA GLU A 88 -9.31 -2.70 16.92
C GLU A 88 -9.84 -4.13 17.17
N SER A 89 -10.08 -4.90 16.09
CA SER A 89 -10.61 -6.26 16.17
C SER A 89 -9.57 -7.36 16.42
N LEU A 90 -8.27 -7.05 16.29
CA LEU A 90 -7.19 -8.01 16.44
C LEU A 90 -6.41 -7.78 17.74
N PRO A 91 -5.73 -8.80 18.29
CA PRO A 91 -4.79 -8.60 19.39
C PRO A 91 -3.67 -7.60 19.02
N PRO A 92 -2.99 -6.99 20.00
CA PRO A 92 -1.88 -6.09 19.71
C PRO A 92 -0.64 -6.86 19.22
N ALA A 93 0.06 -6.29 18.23
CA ALA A 93 1.41 -6.69 17.85
C ALA A 93 2.45 -5.73 18.45
N ARG A 94 3.68 -6.18 18.64
CA ARG A 94 4.79 -5.33 19.11
C ARG A 94 5.16 -4.23 18.13
N ALA A 95 5.06 -4.53 16.83
CA ALA A 95 5.40 -3.60 15.77
C ALA A 95 4.46 -3.77 14.58
N TYR A 96 4.11 -2.66 13.96
CA TYR A 96 3.31 -2.62 12.73
C TYR A 96 4.11 -1.95 11.61
N VAL A 97 4.00 -2.51 10.42
CA VAL A 97 4.56 -1.93 9.19
C VAL A 97 3.41 -1.66 8.23
N SER A 98 3.09 -0.39 8.01
CA SER A 98 2.07 -0.02 7.04
C SER A 98 2.59 -0.22 5.62
N ALA A 99 1.96 -1.09 4.85
CA ALA A 99 2.14 -1.21 3.40
C ALA A 99 0.95 -0.60 2.63
N VAL A 100 0.16 0.22 3.32
CA VAL A 100 -1.05 0.89 2.80
C VAL A 100 -0.69 2.22 2.18
N LYS A 101 -1.22 2.49 1.00
CA LYS A 101 -0.93 3.70 0.21
C LYS A 101 -2.18 4.58 0.11
N GLY A 102 -2.54 5.25 1.20
CA GLY A 102 -3.69 6.13 1.27
C GLY A 102 -3.71 6.95 2.57
N VAL A 103 -4.57 7.95 2.60
CA VAL A 103 -4.85 8.79 3.77
C VAL A 103 -6.34 8.75 4.09
N ARG A 104 -6.72 9.14 5.30
CA ARG A 104 -8.09 9.21 5.74
C ARG A 104 -8.40 10.56 6.35
N PHE A 105 -9.49 11.17 5.91
CA PHE A 105 -10.05 12.34 6.57
C PHE A 105 -11.02 11.90 7.67
N ARG A 106 -10.86 12.44 8.87
CA ARG A 106 -11.76 12.19 10.00
C ARG A 106 -11.61 13.26 11.06
N GLY A 107 -12.74 13.85 11.48
CA GLY A 107 -12.77 14.85 12.56
C GLY A 107 -11.89 16.06 12.27
N GLY A 108 -11.99 16.64 11.08
CA GLY A 108 -11.22 17.81 10.66
C GLY A 108 -9.72 17.54 10.41
N ARG A 109 -9.26 16.28 10.46
CA ARG A 109 -7.84 15.92 10.34
C ARG A 109 -7.61 14.91 9.23
N LEU A 110 -6.59 15.17 8.42
CA LEU A 110 -6.06 14.19 7.48
C LEU A 110 -5.07 13.28 8.21
N LEU A 111 -5.39 11.98 8.26
CA LEU A 111 -4.60 10.99 9.01
C LEU A 111 -3.86 10.07 8.05
N ARG A 112 -2.55 9.92 8.28
CA ARG A 112 -1.71 8.86 7.72
C ARG A 112 -1.94 7.56 8.49
N VAL A 113 -1.63 6.42 7.87
CA VAL A 113 -1.86 5.11 8.49
C VAL A 113 -1.03 4.94 9.76
N SER A 114 0.22 5.41 9.78
CA SER A 114 1.06 5.41 11.00
C SER A 114 0.40 6.13 12.17
N GLN A 115 -0.27 7.25 11.91
CA GLN A 115 -1.02 8.00 12.93
C GLN A 115 -2.26 7.22 13.42
N ILE A 116 -2.95 6.51 12.51
CA ILE A 116 -4.07 5.63 12.88
C ILE A 116 -3.56 4.49 13.77
N VAL A 117 -2.43 3.87 13.42
CA VAL A 117 -1.82 2.80 14.23
C VAL A 117 -1.47 3.33 15.62
N ARG A 118 -0.81 4.48 15.73
CA ARG A 118 -0.46 5.08 17.04
C ARG A 118 -1.66 5.42 17.91
N GLN A 119 -2.79 5.83 17.29
CA GLN A 119 -4.04 6.09 18.03
C GLN A 119 -4.65 4.80 18.60
N VAL A 120 -4.58 3.68 17.87
CA VAL A 120 -5.19 2.41 18.27
C VAL A 120 -4.22 1.56 19.09
N ARG A 121 -2.92 1.65 18.81
CA ARG A 121 -1.83 0.83 19.38
C ARG A 121 -0.66 1.71 19.82
N PRO A 122 -0.83 2.56 20.84
CA PRO A 122 0.17 3.57 21.24
C PRO A 122 1.50 2.96 21.72
N GLN A 123 1.49 1.71 22.17
CA GLN A 123 2.70 1.01 22.66
C GLN A 123 3.48 0.27 21.57
N SER A 124 2.96 0.23 20.34
CA SER A 124 3.59 -0.51 19.25
C SER A 124 4.53 0.38 18.44
N ALA A 125 5.70 -0.15 18.08
CA ALA A 125 6.55 0.49 17.09
C ALA A 125 5.88 0.51 15.72
N VAL A 126 6.09 1.59 14.94
CA VAL A 126 5.43 1.77 13.64
C VAL A 126 6.43 2.16 12.57
N ALA A 127 6.35 1.48 11.42
CA ALA A 127 7.07 1.84 10.21
C ALA A 127 6.10 1.89 9.01
N ALA A 128 6.53 2.49 7.91
CA ALA A 128 5.80 2.54 6.64
C ALA A 128 6.67 1.98 5.51
N LEU A 129 6.07 1.18 4.63
CA LEU A 129 6.68 0.59 3.45
C LEU A 129 6.00 1.13 2.20
N SER A 130 6.77 1.72 1.27
CA SER A 130 6.26 2.24 0.00
C SER A 130 7.33 2.14 -1.09
N GLY A 131 6.94 2.33 -2.36
CA GLY A 131 7.84 2.28 -3.51
C GLY A 131 7.12 1.76 -4.76
N PRO A 132 7.79 1.72 -5.93
CA PRO A 132 7.24 1.24 -7.19
C PRO A 132 7.03 -0.28 -7.14
N ASN A 133 5.88 -0.69 -6.59
CA ASN A 133 5.59 -2.10 -6.32
C ASN A 133 4.24 -2.50 -6.93
N LEU A 134 4.29 -3.06 -8.11
CA LEU A 134 3.15 -3.74 -8.71
C LEU A 134 3.10 -5.18 -8.17
N ALA A 135 2.01 -5.52 -7.49
CA ALA A 135 1.90 -6.76 -6.72
C ALA A 135 2.21 -8.03 -7.54
N LEU A 136 1.73 -8.08 -8.78
CA LEU A 136 1.95 -9.23 -9.67
C LEU A 136 3.42 -9.35 -10.09
N GLU A 137 4.10 -8.25 -10.37
CA GLU A 137 5.52 -8.24 -10.75
C GLU A 137 6.39 -8.69 -9.58
N VAL A 138 6.17 -8.12 -8.38
CA VAL A 138 6.88 -8.52 -7.16
C VAL A 138 6.67 -10.00 -6.86
N ALA A 139 5.43 -10.47 -6.94
CA ALA A 139 5.10 -11.87 -6.69
C ALA A 139 5.67 -12.84 -7.73
N ARG A 140 5.89 -12.40 -8.95
CA ARG A 140 6.59 -13.16 -10.00
C ARG A 140 8.11 -13.12 -9.88
N GLY A 141 8.66 -12.31 -8.96
CA GLY A 141 10.09 -12.17 -8.75
C GLY A 141 10.78 -11.26 -9.77
N LEU A 142 10.04 -10.36 -10.41
CA LEU A 142 10.64 -9.31 -11.23
C LEU A 142 11.37 -8.29 -10.33
N PRO A 143 12.47 -7.68 -10.79
CA PRO A 143 13.21 -6.71 -10.00
C PRO A 143 12.36 -5.53 -9.57
N ALA A 144 12.38 -5.23 -8.26
CA ALA A 144 11.68 -4.10 -7.69
C ALA A 144 12.42 -3.53 -6.47
N ALA A 145 12.08 -2.32 -6.09
CA ALA A 145 12.64 -1.67 -4.91
C ALA A 145 11.55 -0.99 -4.08
N ALA A 146 11.82 -0.87 -2.77
CA ALA A 146 10.95 -0.16 -1.83
C ALA A 146 11.79 0.63 -0.84
N VAL A 147 11.14 1.51 -0.09
CA VAL A 147 11.68 2.16 1.09
C VAL A 147 10.83 1.82 2.30
N VAL A 148 11.47 1.45 3.40
CA VAL A 148 10.84 1.34 4.71
C VAL A 148 11.29 2.51 5.57
N ALA A 149 10.32 3.27 6.08
CA ALA A 149 10.59 4.40 6.97
C ALA A 149 10.05 4.11 8.36
N GLY A 150 10.86 4.36 9.38
CA GLY A 150 10.49 4.19 10.77
C GLY A 150 11.31 5.09 11.68
N GLU A 151 10.69 5.61 12.74
CA GLU A 151 11.40 6.34 13.80
C GLU A 151 12.30 5.38 14.61
N ASP A 152 11.88 4.12 14.73
CA ASP A 152 12.69 3.03 15.25
C ASP A 152 13.55 2.45 14.12
N ALA A 153 14.84 2.80 14.12
CA ALA A 153 15.81 2.37 13.13
C ALA A 153 16.03 0.85 13.16
N GLU A 154 15.88 0.20 14.33
CA GLU A 154 16.01 -1.25 14.46
C GLU A 154 14.85 -1.96 13.77
N LEU A 155 13.62 -1.48 13.94
CA LEU A 155 12.46 -1.97 13.22
C LEU A 155 12.64 -1.81 11.70
N ALA A 156 13.04 -0.62 11.25
CA ALA A 156 13.28 -0.38 9.82
C ALA A 156 14.34 -1.32 9.24
N ALA A 157 15.45 -1.52 9.93
CA ALA A 157 16.51 -2.44 9.52
C ALA A 157 16.06 -3.92 9.54
N ARG A 158 15.22 -4.31 10.51
CA ARG A 158 14.64 -5.67 10.59
C ARG A 158 13.73 -5.94 9.40
N VAL A 159 12.86 -4.99 9.07
CA VAL A 159 11.95 -5.08 7.91
C VAL A 159 12.74 -5.09 6.60
N GLN A 160 13.77 -4.24 6.48
CA GLN A 160 14.69 -4.24 5.35
C GLN A 160 15.30 -5.62 5.13
N ARG A 161 15.90 -6.22 6.16
CA ARG A 161 16.51 -7.56 6.06
C ARG A 161 15.50 -8.63 5.71
N ALA A 162 14.27 -8.56 6.25
CA ALA A 162 13.23 -9.55 6.00
C ALA A 162 12.70 -9.53 4.55
N LEU A 163 12.61 -8.35 3.95
CA LEU A 163 12.03 -8.19 2.61
C LEU A 163 13.09 -8.17 1.50
N SER A 164 14.35 -7.79 1.80
CA SER A 164 15.40 -7.73 0.78
C SER A 164 15.84 -9.12 0.33
N GLY A 165 15.99 -9.26 -0.99
CA GLY A 165 16.45 -10.49 -1.64
C GLY A 165 17.07 -10.18 -3.01
N SER A 166 17.27 -11.21 -3.82
CA SER A 166 17.91 -11.09 -5.14
C SER A 166 17.13 -10.21 -6.12
N THR A 167 15.80 -10.14 -5.97
CA THR A 167 14.91 -9.39 -6.87
C THR A 167 14.17 -8.24 -6.19
N PHE A 168 14.27 -8.10 -4.86
CA PHE A 168 13.60 -7.03 -4.14
C PHE A 168 14.58 -6.30 -3.23
N ARG A 169 14.82 -5.03 -3.52
CA ARG A 169 15.72 -4.19 -2.72
C ARG A 169 14.93 -3.25 -1.82
N VAL A 170 15.22 -3.24 -0.52
CA VAL A 170 14.61 -2.31 0.44
C VAL A 170 15.67 -1.34 0.97
N TYR A 171 15.35 -0.05 0.92
CA TYR A 171 16.14 1.03 1.53
C TYR A 171 15.47 1.48 2.82
N THR A 172 16.22 2.01 3.76
CA THR A 172 15.70 2.57 5.02
C THR A 172 15.61 4.09 4.96
N SER A 173 14.68 4.66 5.72
CA SER A 173 14.50 6.09 5.92
C SER A 173 13.95 6.35 7.33
N ASP A 174 14.09 7.56 7.82
CA ASP A 174 13.44 8.08 9.03
C ASP A 174 12.23 8.98 8.71
N ASP A 175 12.00 9.33 7.43
CA ASP A 175 10.88 10.15 6.98
C ASP A 175 9.61 9.34 6.76
N VAL A 176 8.96 8.94 7.85
CA VAL A 176 7.68 8.21 7.81
C VAL A 176 6.59 9.03 7.10
N ALA A 177 6.57 10.35 7.33
CA ALA A 177 5.57 11.22 6.74
C ALA A 177 5.69 11.29 5.22
N GLY A 178 6.89 11.54 4.71
CA GLY A 178 7.15 11.62 3.27
C GLY A 178 6.88 10.30 2.56
N VAL A 179 7.29 9.17 3.15
CA VAL A 179 7.08 7.83 2.56
C VAL A 179 5.59 7.49 2.46
N GLU A 180 4.79 7.75 3.50
CA GLU A 180 3.34 7.50 3.47
C GLU A 180 2.62 8.46 2.51
N LEU A 181 2.92 9.76 2.57
CA LEU A 181 2.28 10.76 1.73
C LEU A 181 2.65 10.59 0.26
N GLY A 182 3.91 10.29 -0.06
CA GLY A 182 4.33 9.98 -1.42
C GLY A 182 3.51 8.82 -2.00
N GLY A 183 3.43 7.70 -1.27
CA GLY A 183 2.64 6.54 -1.67
C GLY A 183 1.14 6.78 -1.76
N ALA A 184 0.57 7.69 -0.98
CA ALA A 184 -0.85 8.03 -1.02
C ALA A 184 -1.17 9.00 -2.18
N LEU A 185 -0.43 10.10 -2.28
CA LEU A 185 -0.67 11.17 -3.25
C LEU A 185 -0.44 10.73 -4.71
N LYS A 186 0.54 9.86 -4.95
CA LYS A 186 0.79 9.31 -6.28
C LYS A 186 -0.43 8.59 -6.88
N ASN A 187 -1.31 8.04 -6.04
CA ASN A 187 -2.52 7.35 -6.49
C ASN A 187 -3.54 8.32 -7.09
N VAL A 188 -3.60 9.56 -6.58
CA VAL A 188 -4.41 10.65 -7.14
C VAL A 188 -3.88 11.04 -8.51
N MET A 189 -2.55 11.21 -8.62
CA MET A 189 -1.91 11.56 -9.89
C MET A 189 -2.02 10.44 -10.93
N ALA A 190 -1.95 9.17 -10.49
CA ALA A 190 -2.16 8.04 -11.38
C ALA A 190 -3.61 7.92 -11.88
N LEU A 191 -4.59 8.30 -11.05
CA LEU A 191 -6.00 8.40 -11.47
C LEU A 191 -6.14 9.49 -12.55
N ALA A 192 -5.57 10.68 -12.34
CA ALA A 192 -5.57 11.77 -13.30
C ALA A 192 -4.84 11.41 -14.60
N ALA A 193 -3.71 10.69 -14.51
CA ALA A 193 -3.00 10.19 -15.69
C ALA A 193 -3.84 9.21 -16.52
N GLY A 194 -4.60 8.33 -15.84
CA GLY A 194 -5.56 7.45 -16.50
C GLY A 194 -6.70 8.22 -17.16
N MET A 195 -7.18 9.30 -16.54
CA MET A 195 -8.18 10.18 -17.18
C MET A 195 -7.61 10.83 -18.44
N ALA A 196 -6.36 11.30 -18.42
CA ALA A 196 -5.70 11.83 -19.61
C ALA A 196 -5.58 10.79 -20.74
N ASP A 197 -5.29 9.53 -20.39
CA ASP A 197 -5.28 8.41 -21.35
C ASP A 197 -6.69 8.17 -21.92
N GLY A 198 -7.72 8.12 -21.09
CA GLY A 198 -9.11 7.88 -21.52
C GLY A 198 -9.71 9.00 -22.39
N LEU A 199 -9.23 10.24 -22.20
CA LEU A 199 -9.56 11.41 -23.02
C LEU A 199 -8.67 11.57 -24.25
N GLU A 200 -7.73 10.65 -24.46
CA GLU A 200 -6.79 10.63 -25.59
C GLU A 200 -5.97 11.92 -25.75
N LEU A 201 -5.56 12.55 -24.62
CA LEU A 201 -4.83 13.82 -24.61
C LEU A 201 -3.36 13.69 -25.06
N GLY A 202 -2.86 12.47 -25.20
CA GLY A 202 -1.52 12.15 -25.67
C GLY A 202 -0.43 12.27 -24.58
N ASP A 203 0.78 11.82 -24.94
CA ASP A 203 1.90 11.65 -24.00
C ASP A 203 2.45 12.98 -23.49
N ASN A 204 2.44 14.04 -24.30
CA ASN A 204 2.93 15.37 -23.88
C ASN A 204 2.05 15.93 -22.75
N ALA A 205 0.74 15.83 -22.85
CA ALA A 205 -0.19 16.29 -21.82
C ALA A 205 -0.04 15.46 -20.54
N LYS A 206 0.09 14.13 -20.67
CA LYS A 206 0.31 13.23 -19.56
C LYS A 206 1.65 13.51 -18.85
N ALA A 207 2.73 13.75 -19.59
CA ALA A 207 4.03 14.11 -19.02
C ALA A 207 3.96 15.46 -18.27
N ALA A 208 3.31 16.46 -18.85
CA ALA A 208 3.08 17.77 -18.19
C ALA A 208 2.25 17.62 -16.90
N LEU A 209 1.17 16.83 -16.94
CA LEU A 209 0.33 16.51 -15.78
C LEU A 209 1.15 15.88 -14.66
N LEU A 210 1.94 14.85 -14.96
CA LEU A 210 2.76 14.15 -13.96
C LEU A 210 3.85 15.05 -13.37
N THR A 211 4.48 15.89 -14.19
CA THR A 211 5.49 16.86 -13.74
C THR A 211 4.88 17.88 -12.78
N ARG A 212 3.72 18.44 -13.13
CA ARG A 212 3.00 19.37 -12.27
C ARG A 212 2.48 18.68 -11.03
N GLY A 213 1.91 17.48 -11.18
CA GLY A 213 1.41 16.67 -10.08
C GLY A 213 2.50 16.32 -9.05
N LEU A 214 3.71 15.97 -9.49
CA LEU A 214 4.84 15.75 -8.59
C LEU A 214 5.16 16.99 -7.76
N ARG A 215 5.17 18.18 -8.37
CA ARG A 215 5.39 19.45 -7.64
C ARG A 215 4.33 19.68 -6.57
N GLU A 216 3.05 19.38 -6.87
CA GLU A 216 1.96 19.48 -5.91
C GLU A 216 2.12 18.44 -4.77
N MET A 217 2.55 17.22 -5.09
CA MET A 217 2.86 16.20 -4.09
C MET A 217 3.98 16.66 -3.14
N VAL A 218 5.05 17.26 -3.66
CA VAL A 218 6.15 17.81 -2.85
C VAL A 218 5.62 18.92 -1.95
N ARG A 219 4.90 19.90 -2.51
CA ARG A 219 4.36 21.05 -1.77
C ARG A 219 3.44 20.62 -0.64
N PHE A 220 2.47 19.77 -0.97
CA PHE A 220 1.51 19.23 0.01
C PHE A 220 2.20 18.39 1.07
N GLY A 221 3.04 17.47 0.65
CA GLY A 221 3.71 16.53 1.54
C GLY A 221 4.68 17.23 2.50
N THR A 222 5.40 18.25 2.03
CA THR A 222 6.29 19.06 2.87
C THR A 222 5.50 19.84 3.90
N ALA A 223 4.37 20.45 3.53
CA ALA A 223 3.48 21.12 4.46
C ALA A 223 2.89 20.20 5.54
N HIS A 224 2.91 18.85 5.30
CA HIS A 224 2.43 17.84 6.23
C HIS A 224 3.55 17.01 6.87
N GLY A 225 4.77 17.54 6.90
CA GLY A 225 5.92 17.01 7.65
C GLY A 225 6.78 15.99 6.91
N GLY A 226 6.60 15.82 5.60
CA GLY A 226 7.51 15.05 4.76
C GLY A 226 8.69 15.88 4.27
N ARG A 227 9.81 15.25 3.95
CA ARG A 227 10.97 15.92 3.37
C ARG A 227 10.87 15.96 1.85
N PRO A 228 11.24 17.06 1.17
CA PRO A 228 11.16 17.19 -0.29
C PRO A 228 11.85 16.04 -1.04
N GLU A 229 13.01 15.61 -0.58
CA GLU A 229 13.83 14.56 -1.22
C GLU A 229 13.10 13.23 -1.29
N THR A 230 12.26 12.92 -0.29
CA THR A 230 11.49 11.67 -0.24
C THR A 230 10.51 11.56 -1.41
N PHE A 231 9.95 12.69 -1.85
CA PHE A 231 8.99 12.70 -2.97
C PHE A 231 9.68 12.52 -4.34
N TYR A 232 10.96 12.83 -4.47
CA TYR A 232 11.76 12.53 -5.67
C TYR A 232 12.33 11.10 -5.65
N GLY A 233 12.20 10.39 -4.52
CA GLY A 233 12.66 9.02 -4.34
C GLY A 233 11.63 7.95 -4.77
N LEU A 234 11.85 6.72 -4.25
CA LEU A 234 11.06 5.53 -4.60
C LEU A 234 9.58 5.66 -4.23
N SER A 235 9.25 6.21 -3.05
CA SER A 235 7.87 6.33 -2.58
C SER A 235 7.07 7.44 -3.28
N GLY A 236 7.73 8.42 -3.86
CA GLY A 236 7.12 9.52 -4.62
C GLY A 236 7.22 9.30 -6.12
N LEU A 237 8.25 9.88 -6.77
CA LEU A 237 8.44 9.85 -8.22
C LEU A 237 8.49 8.41 -8.77
N GLY A 238 9.26 7.52 -8.12
CA GLY A 238 9.39 6.13 -8.58
C GLY A 238 8.04 5.41 -8.64
N ASP A 239 7.26 5.47 -7.56
CA ASP A 239 5.94 4.84 -7.49
C ASP A 239 4.90 5.56 -8.37
N LEU A 240 5.02 6.90 -8.53
CA LEU A 240 4.20 7.68 -9.45
C LEU A 240 4.39 7.20 -10.90
N MET A 241 5.63 7.10 -11.37
CA MET A 241 5.96 6.66 -12.73
C MET A 241 5.46 5.24 -12.98
N ALA A 242 5.79 4.30 -12.09
CA ALA A 242 5.34 2.91 -12.22
C ALA A 242 3.81 2.80 -12.26
N THR A 243 3.10 3.59 -11.43
CA THR A 243 1.64 3.50 -11.33
C THR A 243 0.93 4.22 -12.48
N ALA A 244 1.43 5.37 -12.93
CA ALA A 244 0.81 6.15 -14.01
C ALA A 244 1.02 5.54 -15.40
N MET A 245 2.07 4.75 -15.59
CA MET A 245 2.40 4.17 -16.90
C MET A 245 1.94 2.71 -17.06
N SER A 246 1.86 1.95 -15.96
CA SER A 246 1.56 0.53 -16.04
C SER A 246 0.09 0.23 -16.33
N PRO A 247 -0.22 -0.67 -17.27
CA PRO A 247 -1.58 -1.19 -17.45
C PRO A 247 -2.07 -2.03 -16.27
N LEU A 248 -1.17 -2.51 -15.41
CA LEU A 248 -1.51 -3.22 -14.18
C LEU A 248 -1.96 -2.29 -13.05
N SER A 249 -1.87 -0.97 -13.24
CA SER A 249 -2.28 0.02 -12.24
C SER A 249 -3.79 0.17 -12.18
N ARG A 250 -4.37 -0.22 -11.05
CA ARG A 250 -5.81 -0.05 -10.77
C ARG A 250 -6.23 1.41 -10.79
N ASN A 251 -5.39 2.32 -10.28
CA ASN A 251 -5.71 3.75 -10.24
C ASN A 251 -5.71 4.34 -11.66
N ARG A 252 -4.70 4.04 -12.49
CA ARG A 252 -4.67 4.45 -13.88
C ARG A 252 -5.88 3.91 -14.65
N SER A 253 -6.13 2.59 -14.56
CA SER A 253 -7.27 1.95 -15.24
C SER A 253 -8.63 2.52 -14.77
N ALA A 254 -8.77 2.86 -13.48
CA ALA A 254 -9.98 3.51 -12.98
C ALA A 254 -10.15 4.92 -13.57
N GLY A 255 -9.08 5.71 -13.67
CA GLY A 255 -9.10 7.02 -14.30
C GLY A 255 -9.51 6.95 -15.78
N GLU A 256 -8.95 6.01 -16.52
CA GLU A 256 -9.28 5.76 -17.92
C GLU A 256 -10.78 5.39 -18.09
N ARG A 257 -11.32 4.54 -17.24
CA ARG A 257 -12.75 4.18 -17.23
C ARG A 257 -13.64 5.37 -16.88
N LEU A 258 -13.27 6.20 -15.89
CA LEU A 258 -14.02 7.43 -15.56
C LEU A 258 -14.09 8.40 -16.73
N ALA A 259 -12.97 8.61 -17.41
CA ALA A 259 -12.91 9.49 -18.57
C ALA A 259 -13.78 8.99 -19.76
N ARG A 260 -13.98 7.69 -19.84
CA ARG A 260 -14.86 7.03 -20.81
C ARG A 260 -16.32 6.91 -20.35
N GLY A 261 -16.71 7.58 -19.27
CA GLY A 261 -18.08 7.66 -18.80
C GLY A 261 -18.50 6.65 -17.74
N ALA A 262 -17.58 5.83 -17.18
CA ALA A 262 -17.91 4.98 -16.05
C ALA A 262 -18.21 5.82 -14.80
N THR A 263 -19.17 5.38 -14.00
CA THR A 263 -19.53 6.01 -12.73
C THR A 263 -18.63 5.55 -11.58
N LEU A 264 -18.56 6.33 -10.50
CA LEU A 264 -17.86 5.93 -9.28
C LEU A 264 -18.46 4.63 -8.70
N ALA A 265 -19.76 4.45 -8.76
CA ALA A 265 -20.43 3.24 -8.29
C ALA A 265 -19.96 1.99 -9.04
N GLU A 266 -19.79 2.06 -10.35
CA GLU A 266 -19.26 0.96 -11.17
C GLU A 266 -17.80 0.64 -10.86
N LEU A 267 -17.00 1.62 -10.43
CA LEU A 267 -15.63 1.37 -9.97
C LEU A 267 -15.58 0.66 -8.61
N GLU A 268 -16.57 0.89 -7.75
CA GLU A 268 -16.65 0.30 -6.42
C GLU A 268 -17.27 -1.11 -6.39
N THR A 269 -17.96 -1.54 -7.45
CA THR A 269 -18.52 -2.91 -7.57
C THR A 269 -17.46 -3.99 -7.72
N GLY A 270 -16.21 -3.62 -8.02
CA GLY A 270 -15.11 -4.56 -8.18
C GLY A 270 -14.65 -5.18 -6.84
N LYS A 271 -14.10 -6.41 -6.89
CA LYS A 271 -13.49 -7.07 -5.72
C LYS A 271 -12.30 -6.29 -5.14
N GLN A 272 -11.73 -5.36 -5.88
CA GLN A 272 -10.51 -4.65 -5.53
C GLN A 272 -10.77 -3.15 -5.34
N VAL A 273 -10.26 -2.60 -4.24
CA VAL A 273 -10.39 -1.17 -3.90
C VAL A 273 -9.46 -0.33 -4.77
N VAL A 274 -9.96 0.81 -5.27
CA VAL A 274 -9.19 1.86 -5.96
C VAL A 274 -8.84 2.94 -4.93
N GLU A 275 -7.63 2.87 -4.37
CA GLU A 275 -7.18 3.79 -3.31
C GLU A 275 -7.12 5.25 -3.77
N GLY A 276 -6.85 5.50 -5.05
CA GLY A 276 -6.83 6.85 -5.64
C GLY A 276 -8.16 7.58 -5.50
N VAL A 277 -9.28 6.91 -5.75
CA VAL A 277 -10.63 7.48 -5.59
C VAL A 277 -10.87 7.89 -4.14
N ARG A 278 -10.55 7.00 -3.20
CA ARG A 278 -10.75 7.27 -1.77
C ARG A 278 -9.80 8.34 -1.22
N THR A 279 -8.56 8.35 -1.69
CA THR A 279 -7.58 9.39 -1.33
C THR A 279 -8.01 10.75 -1.87
N THR A 280 -8.49 10.82 -3.12
CA THR A 280 -9.03 12.05 -3.72
C THR A 280 -10.22 12.58 -2.92
N ALA A 281 -11.17 11.72 -2.55
CA ALA A 281 -12.30 12.12 -1.72
C ALA A 281 -11.86 12.67 -0.35
N ALA A 282 -10.92 11.99 0.32
CA ALA A 282 -10.41 12.44 1.61
C ALA A 282 -9.67 13.79 1.53
N LEU A 283 -8.92 14.03 0.46
CA LEU A 283 -8.23 15.30 0.22
C LEU A 283 -9.20 16.42 -0.13
N HIS A 284 -10.22 16.12 -0.94
CA HIS A 284 -11.26 17.09 -1.30
C HIS A 284 -12.06 17.55 -0.07
N GLU A 285 -12.49 16.60 0.76
CA GLU A 285 -13.20 16.90 2.02
C GLU A 285 -12.31 17.71 2.97
N TRP A 286 -11.03 17.34 3.11
CA TRP A 286 -10.06 18.09 3.92
C TRP A 286 -9.84 19.51 3.41
N ALA A 287 -9.75 19.72 2.09
CA ALA A 287 -9.57 21.04 1.49
C ALA A 287 -10.82 21.92 1.65
N GLY A 288 -12.00 21.34 1.46
CA GLY A 288 -13.27 22.06 1.61
C GLY A 288 -13.52 22.64 3.00
N GLU A 289 -12.98 22.02 4.06
CA GLU A 289 -13.06 22.56 5.43
C GLU A 289 -12.07 23.72 5.70
N ARG A 290 -11.15 24.03 4.77
CA ARG A 290 -10.10 25.04 4.95
C ARG A 290 -10.19 26.24 4.01
N GLY A 291 -11.13 26.23 3.09
CA GLY A 291 -11.37 27.31 2.12
C GLY A 291 -10.53 27.15 0.86
#